data_6788e03b8c14fd16822b4a59840aaef7
#
_entry.id   6788e03b8c14fd16822b4a59840aaef7
#
_cell.length_a   1.000
_cell.length_b   1.000
_cell.length_c   1.000
_cell.angle_alpha   90.00
_cell.angle_beta   90.00
_cell.angle_gamma   90.00
#
_symmetry.space_group_name_H-M   'P 1'
#
loop_
_entity.id
_entity.type
_entity.pdbx_description
1 polymer ?
#
loop_
_entity_poly.entity_id
_entity_poly.type
_entity_poly.pdbx_seq_one_letter_code
_entity_poly.pdbx_strand_id
1 'polypeptide(L)'
;MVSYAVDGGGVGPHFDRYDVFLLQGLGTRRWYLGDFCDDKTPRLEHESLHLLQSFSAQQEYLLEPGDVLYVPPGLAHWGVAEGECMTYSLGFRAPRIHDLLARMTDAVIDRLAPDVLLEDAGVAHDGAAGEVTQAHIANAKAAVINAINALDDGYWLAEVTSQTGALDASDPTIILLPGDVRLRPDRSMTWIRHDHQLALYIADESLLVSYEAHALTAALCAGEAVSQQPTSAPEQQVIDFLSAGNHLVNDD
;
A
#
# COMPACT_ATOMS: atom_id res chain seq x y z
N MET A 1 8.93 -5.08 9.65
CA MET A 1 9.44 -6.39 10.14
C MET A 1 10.65 -6.14 11.03
N VAL A 2 10.81 -6.89 12.13
CA VAL A 2 12.03 -6.88 12.95
C VAL A 2 12.68 -8.23 12.82
N SER A 3 14.00 -8.26 12.57
CA SER A 3 14.79 -9.48 12.49
C SER A 3 15.90 -9.45 13.52
N TYR A 4 16.02 -10.52 14.29
CA TYR A 4 17.15 -10.80 15.17
C TYR A 4 17.96 -11.94 14.57
N ALA A 5 19.28 -11.84 14.60
CA ALA A 5 20.19 -12.84 14.09
C ALA A 5 21.43 -12.96 14.97
N VAL A 6 22.00 -14.17 15.01
CA VAL A 6 23.33 -14.45 15.60
C VAL A 6 24.38 -14.43 14.51
N ASP A 7 25.65 -14.52 14.89
CA ASP A 7 26.79 -14.49 13.96
C ASP A 7 26.62 -15.42 12.75
N GLY A 8 26.83 -14.88 11.54
CA GLY A 8 26.61 -15.54 10.27
C GLY A 8 25.15 -15.71 9.87
N GLY A 9 24.19 -15.33 10.71
CA GLY A 9 22.76 -15.45 10.44
C GLY A 9 22.26 -14.51 9.35
N GLY A 10 21.34 -15.00 8.51
CA GLY A 10 20.71 -14.24 7.44
C GLY A 10 19.71 -15.09 6.65
N VAL A 11 18.89 -14.46 5.81
CA VAL A 11 17.91 -15.16 4.97
C VAL A 11 18.56 -15.77 3.73
N GLY A 12 19.63 -15.16 3.24
CA GLY A 12 20.25 -15.45 1.95
C GLY A 12 19.97 -14.36 0.92
N PRO A 13 20.61 -14.46 -0.26
CA PRO A 13 20.45 -13.46 -1.32
C PRO A 13 19.05 -13.52 -1.93
N HIS A 14 18.39 -12.36 -2.00
CA HIS A 14 17.06 -12.19 -2.55
C HIS A 14 16.86 -10.78 -3.09
N PHE A 15 15.72 -10.49 -3.66
CA PHE A 15 15.28 -9.13 -3.97
C PHE A 15 13.82 -8.96 -3.63
N ASP A 16 13.44 -7.74 -3.28
CA ASP A 16 12.06 -7.32 -3.05
C ASP A 16 11.52 -6.52 -4.24
N ARG A 17 10.19 -6.50 -4.40
CA ARG A 17 9.50 -5.74 -5.45
C ARG A 17 9.00 -4.37 -4.95
N TYR A 18 9.50 -3.93 -3.81
CA TYR A 18 9.10 -2.70 -3.13
C TYR A 18 10.32 -2.04 -2.51
N ASP A 19 10.17 -0.76 -2.17
CA ASP A 19 11.21 0.01 -1.49
C ASP A 19 11.38 -0.49 -0.06
N VAL A 20 12.63 -0.68 0.37
CA VAL A 20 12.97 -1.12 1.74
C VAL A 20 14.02 -0.19 2.35
N PHE A 21 13.75 0.27 3.56
CA PHE A 21 14.74 0.89 4.41
C PHE A 21 15.12 -0.09 5.52
N LEU A 22 16.41 -0.38 5.61
CA LEU A 22 16.99 -1.31 6.57
C LEU A 22 17.69 -0.49 7.65
N LEU A 23 17.04 -0.33 8.80
CA LEU A 23 17.59 0.40 9.95
C LEU A 23 18.27 -0.61 10.87
N GLN A 24 19.56 -0.42 11.12
CA GLN A 24 20.31 -1.24 12.09
C GLN A 24 20.02 -0.76 13.50
N GLY A 25 19.41 -1.64 14.31
CA GLY A 25 19.00 -1.31 15.69
C GLY A 25 19.99 -1.76 16.74
N LEU A 26 20.56 -2.95 16.60
CA LEU A 26 21.50 -3.55 17.56
C LEU A 26 22.58 -4.32 16.82
N GLY A 27 23.83 -4.26 17.29
CA GLY A 27 24.96 -4.98 16.71
C GLY A 27 25.22 -4.58 15.26
N THR A 28 26.01 -5.34 14.54
CA THR A 28 26.43 -5.05 13.18
C THR A 28 25.92 -6.06 12.18
N ARG A 29 25.60 -5.58 10.97
CA ARG A 29 25.17 -6.43 9.87
C ARG A 29 25.86 -6.01 8.58
N ARG A 30 26.45 -6.99 7.91
CA ARG A 30 27.08 -6.79 6.60
C ARG A 30 26.05 -7.01 5.51
N TRP A 31 25.89 -6.01 4.66
CA TRP A 31 24.98 -6.06 3.52
C TRP A 31 25.75 -6.10 2.22
N TYR A 32 25.41 -7.04 1.39
CA TYR A 32 25.90 -7.18 0.03
C TYR A 32 24.79 -6.77 -0.93
N LEU A 33 25.08 -5.86 -1.87
CA LEU A 33 24.17 -5.47 -2.93
C LEU A 33 24.68 -6.03 -4.26
N GLY A 34 23.81 -6.63 -5.05
CA GLY A 34 24.10 -7.21 -6.34
C GLY A 34 23.51 -6.43 -7.50
N ASP A 35 23.14 -7.13 -8.57
CA ASP A 35 22.50 -6.54 -9.74
C ASP A 35 20.99 -6.40 -9.57
N PHE A 36 20.36 -5.62 -10.45
CA PHE A 36 18.90 -5.57 -10.53
C PHE A 36 18.34 -6.87 -11.10
N CYS A 37 17.31 -7.37 -10.48
CA CYS A 37 16.60 -8.60 -10.78
C CYS A 37 15.16 -8.34 -11.21
N ASP A 38 14.57 -9.29 -11.94
CA ASP A 38 13.19 -9.26 -12.37
C ASP A 38 12.50 -10.64 -12.17
N ASP A 39 11.29 -10.77 -12.71
CA ASP A 39 10.50 -12.01 -12.61
C ASP A 39 11.12 -13.21 -13.34
N LYS A 40 12.04 -12.96 -14.26
CA LYS A 40 12.75 -13.99 -15.03
C LYS A 40 14.05 -14.44 -14.38
N THR A 41 14.51 -13.70 -13.34
CA THR A 41 15.73 -14.02 -12.63
C THR A 41 15.59 -15.38 -11.92
N PRO A 42 16.50 -16.35 -12.15
CA PRO A 42 16.41 -17.68 -11.59
C PRO A 42 16.45 -17.68 -10.07
N ARG A 43 15.53 -18.43 -9.46
CA ARG A 43 15.40 -18.61 -8.02
C ARG A 43 15.53 -20.07 -7.63
N LEU A 44 15.90 -20.31 -6.39
CA LEU A 44 15.88 -21.65 -5.81
C LEU A 44 14.41 -22.08 -5.60
N GLU A 45 14.15 -23.37 -5.79
CA GLU A 45 12.86 -23.96 -5.43
C GLU A 45 12.77 -24.06 -3.90
N HIS A 46 11.89 -23.22 -3.32
CA HIS A 46 11.63 -23.21 -1.89
C HIS A 46 10.17 -22.80 -1.65
N GLU A 47 9.49 -23.43 -0.69
CA GLU A 47 8.06 -23.22 -0.45
C GLU A 47 7.71 -21.79 -0.01
N SER A 48 8.60 -21.12 0.72
CA SER A 48 8.30 -19.80 1.33
C SER A 48 9.35 -18.73 1.09
N LEU A 49 10.57 -19.08 0.62
CA LEU A 49 11.66 -18.13 0.42
C LEU A 49 11.98 -17.96 -1.06
N HIS A 50 12.02 -16.74 -1.53
CA HIS A 50 12.35 -16.39 -2.92
C HIS A 50 13.84 -16.10 -3.10
N LEU A 51 14.70 -17.07 -2.73
CA LEU A 51 16.15 -16.94 -2.79
C LEU A 51 16.66 -17.00 -4.24
N LEU A 52 17.69 -16.22 -4.53
CA LEU A 52 18.36 -16.23 -5.82
C LEU A 52 19.19 -17.50 -5.98
N GLN A 53 19.17 -18.09 -7.18
CA GLN A 53 19.98 -19.25 -7.52
C GLN A 53 21.46 -18.89 -7.60
N SER A 54 21.80 -17.66 -7.99
CA SER A 54 23.14 -17.11 -8.04
C SER A 54 23.13 -15.65 -7.57
N PHE A 55 24.19 -15.24 -6.92
CA PHE A 55 24.36 -13.88 -6.42
C PHE A 55 25.83 -13.46 -6.57
N SER A 56 26.05 -12.24 -7.07
CA SER A 56 27.37 -11.61 -7.14
C SER A 56 27.29 -10.23 -6.50
N ALA A 57 28.05 -10.03 -5.44
CA ALA A 57 28.11 -8.75 -4.75
C ALA A 57 28.84 -7.72 -5.61
N GLN A 58 28.19 -6.58 -5.86
CA GLN A 58 28.76 -5.40 -6.53
C GLN A 58 29.21 -4.34 -5.52
N GLN A 59 28.50 -4.27 -4.38
CA GLN A 59 28.76 -3.33 -3.30
C GLN A 59 28.62 -4.04 -1.96
N GLU A 60 29.29 -3.52 -0.96
CA GLU A 60 29.30 -4.04 0.40
C GLU A 60 29.22 -2.89 1.40
N TYR A 61 28.35 -3.03 2.40
CA TYR A 61 28.17 -2.06 3.48
C TYR A 61 28.13 -2.77 4.82
N LEU A 62 28.87 -2.30 5.81
CA LEU A 62 28.73 -2.70 7.20
C LEU A 62 27.87 -1.66 7.90
N LEU A 63 26.70 -2.06 8.38
CA LEU A 63 25.81 -1.17 9.13
C LEU A 63 25.99 -1.36 10.61
N GLU A 64 26.11 -0.22 11.31
CA GLU A 64 26.16 -0.09 12.76
C GLU A 64 24.83 0.47 13.30
N PRO A 65 24.54 0.38 14.62
CA PRO A 65 23.32 0.91 15.19
C PRO A 65 23.08 2.39 14.84
N GLY A 66 21.91 2.67 14.23
CA GLY A 66 21.52 4.00 13.74
C GLY A 66 21.71 4.17 12.23
N ASP A 67 22.49 3.33 11.56
CA ASP A 67 22.62 3.38 10.10
C ASP A 67 21.35 2.92 9.40
N VAL A 68 21.10 3.53 8.24
CA VAL A 68 19.97 3.18 7.37
C VAL A 68 20.47 2.89 5.96
N LEU A 69 20.16 1.71 5.44
CA LEU A 69 20.41 1.35 4.05
C LEU A 69 19.08 1.34 3.28
N TYR A 70 19.00 2.14 2.23
CA TYR A 70 17.90 2.09 1.27
C TYR A 70 18.18 1.09 0.17
N VAL A 71 17.23 0.18 -0.06
CA VAL A 71 17.25 -0.83 -1.12
C VAL A 71 16.04 -0.60 -2.03
N PRO A 72 16.25 -0.15 -3.29
CA PRO A 72 15.17 0.03 -4.24
C PRO A 72 14.58 -1.30 -4.73
N PRO A 73 13.34 -1.28 -5.30
CA PRO A 73 12.71 -2.45 -5.88
C PRO A 73 13.61 -3.15 -6.92
N GLY A 74 13.69 -4.47 -6.83
CA GLY A 74 14.45 -5.29 -7.77
C GLY A 74 15.96 -5.39 -7.48
N LEU A 75 16.53 -4.60 -6.59
CA LEU A 75 17.94 -4.70 -6.27
C LEU A 75 18.22 -5.94 -5.40
N ALA A 76 19.06 -6.86 -5.92
CA ALA A 76 19.49 -8.03 -5.18
C ALA A 76 20.30 -7.64 -3.95
N HIS A 77 19.97 -8.23 -2.80
CA HIS A 77 20.65 -7.94 -1.55
C HIS A 77 20.74 -9.17 -0.64
N TRP A 78 21.74 -9.15 0.23
CA TRP A 78 22.00 -10.22 1.20
C TRP A 78 22.61 -9.65 2.46
N GLY A 79 21.92 -9.80 3.58
CA GLY A 79 22.37 -9.36 4.90
C GLY A 79 22.89 -10.53 5.72
N VAL A 80 24.11 -10.39 6.25
CA VAL A 80 24.78 -11.37 7.12
C VAL A 80 25.10 -10.71 8.45
N ALA A 81 24.68 -11.32 9.55
CA ALA A 81 24.96 -10.82 10.89
C ALA A 81 26.43 -11.01 11.25
N GLU A 82 27.06 -9.97 11.83
CA GLU A 82 28.37 -10.06 12.49
C GLU A 82 28.15 -9.96 14.00
N GLY A 83 28.17 -11.12 14.66
CA GLY A 83 27.72 -11.25 16.04
C GLY A 83 26.16 -11.20 16.15
N GLU A 84 25.67 -10.94 17.37
CA GLU A 84 24.24 -10.73 17.60
C GLU A 84 23.82 -9.36 17.05
N CYS A 85 22.76 -9.34 16.23
CA CYS A 85 22.27 -8.10 15.66
C CYS A 85 20.76 -8.08 15.51
N MET A 86 20.19 -6.86 15.45
CA MET A 86 18.77 -6.62 15.18
C MET A 86 18.62 -5.54 14.12
N THR A 87 17.84 -5.84 13.09
CA THR A 87 17.53 -4.93 11.97
C THR A 87 16.03 -4.72 11.85
N TYR A 88 15.60 -3.49 11.69
CA TYR A 88 14.24 -3.11 11.35
C TYR A 88 14.15 -2.93 9.84
N SER A 89 13.26 -3.68 9.18
CA SER A 89 12.96 -3.53 7.76
C SER A 89 11.63 -2.81 7.60
N LEU A 90 11.68 -1.61 7.00
CA LEU A 90 10.53 -0.76 6.69
C LEU A 90 10.30 -0.85 5.19
N GLY A 91 9.28 -1.59 4.78
CA GLY A 91 8.95 -1.82 3.38
C GLY A 91 7.74 -1.00 2.95
N PHE A 92 7.87 -0.30 1.82
CA PHE A 92 6.80 0.49 1.21
C PHE A 92 6.30 -0.21 -0.05
N ARG A 93 5.18 -0.90 0.07
CA ARG A 93 4.59 -1.67 -1.03
C ARG A 93 3.67 -0.78 -1.85
N ALA A 94 4.01 -0.57 -3.12
CA ALA A 94 3.07 0.00 -4.07
C ALA A 94 1.93 -1.00 -4.35
N PRO A 95 0.69 -0.53 -4.56
CA PRO A 95 -0.41 -1.38 -5.00
C PRO A 95 -0.07 -2.07 -6.32
N ARG A 96 -0.46 -3.33 -6.48
CA ARG A 96 -0.31 -4.02 -7.76
C ARG A 96 -1.30 -3.47 -8.78
N ILE A 97 -0.88 -3.33 -10.03
CA ILE A 97 -1.77 -2.91 -11.12
C ILE A 97 -3.00 -3.82 -11.24
N HIS A 98 -2.84 -5.11 -10.94
CA HIS A 98 -3.95 -6.06 -10.90
C HIS A 98 -5.03 -5.64 -9.87
N ASP A 99 -4.62 -5.27 -8.66
CA ASP A 99 -5.54 -4.88 -7.58
C ASP A 99 -6.21 -3.54 -7.90
N LEU A 100 -5.44 -2.59 -8.45
CA LEU A 100 -5.97 -1.31 -8.92
C LEU A 100 -7.00 -1.51 -10.04
N LEU A 101 -6.71 -2.38 -11.02
CA LEU A 101 -7.62 -2.65 -12.12
C LEU A 101 -8.91 -3.32 -11.64
N ALA A 102 -8.81 -4.28 -10.72
CA ALA A 102 -9.97 -4.96 -10.14
C ALA A 102 -10.89 -3.94 -9.45
N ARG A 103 -10.35 -3.13 -8.54
CA ARG A 103 -11.12 -2.12 -7.81
C ARG A 103 -11.70 -1.03 -8.70
N MET A 104 -10.93 -0.54 -9.66
CA MET A 104 -11.42 0.42 -10.63
C MET A 104 -12.57 -0.15 -11.47
N THR A 105 -12.47 -1.41 -11.87
CA THR A 105 -13.53 -2.08 -12.63
C THR A 105 -14.80 -2.24 -11.79
N ASP A 106 -14.69 -2.64 -10.52
CA ASP A 106 -15.82 -2.72 -9.59
C ASP A 106 -16.50 -1.34 -9.46
N ALA A 107 -15.72 -0.27 -9.26
CA ALA A 107 -16.22 1.09 -9.15
C ALA A 107 -16.92 1.59 -10.44
N VAL A 108 -16.46 1.14 -11.62
CA VAL A 108 -17.14 1.41 -12.90
C VAL A 108 -18.47 0.67 -12.97
N ILE A 109 -18.49 -0.61 -12.64
CA ILE A 109 -19.68 -1.46 -12.70
C ILE A 109 -20.77 -0.92 -11.78
N ASP A 110 -20.42 -0.51 -10.56
CA ASP A 110 -21.38 0.01 -9.58
C ASP A 110 -22.07 1.32 -10.03
N ARG A 111 -21.47 2.05 -10.97
CA ARG A 111 -22.01 3.32 -11.49
C ARG A 111 -22.67 3.19 -12.84
N LEU A 112 -22.37 2.14 -13.58
CA LEU A 112 -23.04 1.90 -14.86
C LEU A 112 -24.49 1.47 -14.61
N ALA A 113 -25.42 2.07 -15.34
CA ALA A 113 -26.77 1.54 -15.37
C ALA A 113 -26.74 0.15 -16.02
N PRO A 114 -27.44 -0.85 -15.45
CA PRO A 114 -27.32 -2.26 -15.88
C PRO A 114 -27.84 -2.52 -17.30
N ASP A 115 -28.54 -1.58 -17.90
CA ASP A 115 -29.13 -1.64 -19.24
C ASP A 115 -28.36 -0.86 -20.31
N VAL A 116 -27.16 -0.34 -19.98
CA VAL A 116 -26.28 0.29 -20.95
C VAL A 116 -25.71 -0.76 -21.90
N LEU A 117 -26.06 -0.64 -23.17
CA LEU A 117 -25.65 -1.58 -24.23
C LEU A 117 -24.49 -1.00 -25.01
N LEU A 118 -23.67 -1.90 -25.57
CA LEU A 118 -22.65 -1.51 -26.56
C LEU A 118 -23.35 -1.02 -27.84
N GLU A 119 -23.12 0.22 -28.23
CA GLU A 119 -23.57 0.75 -29.51
C GLU A 119 -22.61 0.36 -30.61
N ASP A 120 -23.12 -0.23 -31.68
CA ASP A 120 -22.37 -0.67 -32.86
C ASP A 120 -22.71 0.12 -34.13
N ALA A 121 -23.55 1.14 -34.02
CA ALA A 121 -23.92 1.99 -35.12
C ALA A 121 -22.67 2.65 -35.75
N GLY A 122 -22.42 2.36 -37.02
CA GLY A 122 -21.24 2.87 -37.77
C GLY A 122 -19.99 2.00 -37.66
N VAL A 123 -20.03 0.87 -36.95
CA VAL A 123 -18.94 -0.12 -36.99
C VAL A 123 -18.96 -0.85 -38.34
N ALA A 124 -17.81 -0.92 -39.02
CA ALA A 124 -17.70 -1.60 -40.31
C ALA A 124 -17.94 -3.12 -40.14
N HIS A 125 -18.83 -3.68 -40.95
CA HIS A 125 -19.14 -5.11 -41.00
C HIS A 125 -18.56 -5.71 -42.28
N ASP A 126 -17.22 -5.72 -42.38
CA ASP A 126 -16.47 -6.19 -43.53
C ASP A 126 -15.90 -7.61 -43.38
N GLY A 127 -16.24 -8.27 -42.28
CA GLY A 127 -15.84 -9.64 -41.95
C GLY A 127 -16.79 -10.70 -42.48
N ALA A 128 -16.37 -11.96 -42.37
CA ALA A 128 -17.22 -13.13 -42.64
C ALA A 128 -18.32 -13.29 -41.59
N ALA A 129 -19.37 -14.08 -41.91
CA ALA A 129 -20.45 -14.36 -40.99
C ALA A 129 -19.90 -14.97 -39.68
N GLY A 130 -20.17 -14.34 -38.52
CA GLY A 130 -19.70 -14.76 -37.21
C GLY A 130 -18.28 -14.32 -36.86
N GLU A 131 -17.60 -13.58 -37.73
CA GLU A 131 -16.26 -13.05 -37.45
C GLU A 131 -16.34 -11.82 -36.52
N VAL A 132 -15.55 -11.84 -35.45
CA VAL A 132 -15.30 -10.65 -34.62
C VAL A 132 -14.10 -9.91 -35.21
N THR A 133 -14.37 -8.86 -35.99
CA THR A 133 -13.34 -8.09 -36.67
C THR A 133 -12.58 -7.15 -35.72
N GLN A 134 -11.46 -6.59 -36.19
CA GLN A 134 -10.71 -5.58 -35.45
C GLN A 134 -11.56 -4.33 -35.14
N ALA A 135 -12.50 -3.99 -36.02
CA ALA A 135 -13.43 -2.87 -35.78
C ALA A 135 -14.35 -3.14 -34.59
N HIS A 136 -14.91 -4.36 -34.46
CA HIS A 136 -15.70 -4.74 -33.28
C HIS A 136 -14.88 -4.68 -32.00
N ILE A 137 -13.63 -5.19 -32.02
CA ILE A 137 -12.73 -5.18 -30.86
C ILE A 137 -12.39 -3.73 -30.47
N ALA A 138 -12.10 -2.88 -31.42
CA ALA A 138 -11.77 -1.48 -31.17
C ALA A 138 -12.97 -0.72 -30.56
N ASN A 139 -14.18 -0.93 -31.10
CA ASN A 139 -15.41 -0.33 -30.59
C ASN A 139 -15.68 -0.75 -29.13
N ALA A 140 -15.63 -2.04 -28.85
CA ALA A 140 -15.85 -2.54 -27.49
C ALA A 140 -14.78 -2.02 -26.49
N LYS A 141 -13.50 -1.99 -26.90
CA LYS A 141 -12.44 -1.40 -26.08
C LYS A 141 -12.68 0.09 -25.81
N ALA A 142 -13.09 0.85 -26.82
CA ALA A 142 -13.38 2.28 -26.66
C ALA A 142 -14.53 2.51 -25.68
N ALA A 143 -15.60 1.72 -25.72
CA ALA A 143 -16.71 1.81 -24.80
C ALA A 143 -16.26 1.57 -23.34
N VAL A 144 -15.45 0.51 -23.10
CA VAL A 144 -14.90 0.20 -21.77
C VAL A 144 -13.97 1.33 -21.29
N ILE A 145 -13.07 1.82 -22.13
CA ILE A 145 -12.16 2.92 -21.79
C ILE A 145 -12.93 4.18 -21.45
N ASN A 146 -14.00 4.50 -22.20
CA ASN A 146 -14.85 5.65 -21.92
C ASN A 146 -15.57 5.52 -20.59
N ALA A 147 -16.06 4.33 -20.22
CA ALA A 147 -16.66 4.08 -18.91
C ALA A 147 -15.64 4.27 -17.78
N ILE A 148 -14.40 3.80 -17.97
CA ILE A 148 -13.31 4.03 -17.02
C ILE A 148 -12.99 5.52 -16.88
N ASN A 149 -12.87 6.25 -18.00
CA ASN A 149 -12.55 7.67 -18.00
C ASN A 149 -13.68 8.56 -17.44
N ALA A 150 -14.88 8.03 -17.36
CA ALA A 150 -16.00 8.71 -16.70
C ALA A 150 -15.94 8.63 -15.16
N LEU A 151 -15.04 7.82 -14.59
CA LEU A 151 -14.73 7.88 -13.17
C LEU A 151 -13.92 9.15 -12.90
N ASP A 152 -14.52 10.11 -12.25
CA ASP A 152 -13.92 11.41 -11.92
C ASP A 152 -13.43 11.53 -10.47
N ASP A 153 -13.63 10.49 -9.67
CA ASP A 153 -13.17 10.41 -8.29
C ASP A 153 -12.10 9.34 -8.10
N GLY A 154 -11.34 9.49 -7.02
CA GLY A 154 -10.27 8.56 -6.67
C GLY A 154 -10.63 7.60 -5.53
N TYR A 155 -11.90 7.39 -5.21
CA TYR A 155 -12.32 6.55 -4.07
C TYR A 155 -11.77 5.14 -4.15
N TRP A 156 -11.81 4.52 -5.33
CA TRP A 156 -11.23 3.20 -5.58
C TRP A 156 -9.72 3.12 -5.28
N LEU A 157 -8.99 4.23 -5.51
CA LEU A 157 -7.55 4.30 -5.23
C LEU A 157 -7.30 4.47 -3.72
N ALA A 158 -8.04 5.35 -3.06
CA ALA A 158 -7.91 5.55 -1.62
C ALA A 158 -8.22 4.28 -0.84
N GLU A 159 -9.24 3.54 -1.24
CA GLU A 159 -9.59 2.25 -0.67
C GLU A 159 -8.44 1.23 -0.79
N VAL A 160 -7.84 1.08 -1.97
CA VAL A 160 -6.69 0.18 -2.17
C VAL A 160 -5.47 0.62 -1.37
N THR A 161 -5.21 1.92 -1.26
CA THR A 161 -4.01 2.44 -0.56
C THR A 161 -4.15 2.46 0.96
N SER A 162 -5.38 2.45 1.50
CA SER A 162 -5.65 2.34 2.93
C SER A 162 -5.67 0.90 3.46
N GLN A 163 -5.73 -0.10 2.56
CA GLN A 163 -5.69 -1.50 2.96
C GLN A 163 -4.32 -1.83 3.56
N THR A 164 -4.23 -1.83 4.87
CA THR A 164 -3.18 -2.53 5.62
C THR A 164 -3.57 -4.00 5.73
N GLY A 165 -2.58 -4.89 5.87
CA GLY A 165 -2.85 -6.33 6.01
C GLY A 165 -4.01 -6.60 6.98
N ALA A 166 -4.76 -7.67 6.71
CA ALA A 166 -6.00 -8.02 7.41
C ALA A 166 -5.92 -7.70 8.90
N LEU A 167 -6.93 -6.95 9.39
CA LEU A 167 -7.11 -6.74 10.83
C LEU A 167 -7.19 -8.13 11.47
N ASP A 168 -6.24 -8.45 12.33
CA ASP A 168 -6.36 -9.66 13.13
C ASP A 168 -7.53 -9.45 14.09
N ALA A 169 -8.52 -10.32 14.04
CA ALA A 169 -9.68 -10.27 14.96
C ALA A 169 -9.27 -10.37 16.45
N SER A 170 -7.98 -10.66 16.70
CA SER A 170 -7.36 -10.68 18.03
C SER A 170 -6.75 -9.34 18.46
N ASP A 171 -6.87 -8.28 17.67
CA ASP A 171 -6.32 -6.95 18.01
C ASP A 171 -6.91 -6.46 19.34
N PRO A 172 -6.08 -6.16 20.35
CA PRO A 172 -6.60 -5.71 21.64
C PRO A 172 -7.32 -4.36 21.49
N THR A 173 -8.51 -4.26 22.07
CA THR A 173 -9.20 -2.98 22.15
C THR A 173 -8.38 -2.02 23.01
N ILE A 174 -8.00 -0.88 22.44
CA ILE A 174 -7.27 0.16 23.14
C ILE A 174 -8.28 1.06 23.89
N ILE A 175 -8.09 1.20 25.18
CA ILE A 175 -8.86 2.16 26.00
C ILE A 175 -8.09 3.47 25.98
N LEU A 176 -8.62 4.48 25.29
CA LEU A 176 -8.02 5.80 25.26
C LEU A 176 -8.22 6.51 26.62
N LEU A 177 -7.13 7.03 27.16
CA LEU A 177 -7.13 7.92 28.31
C LEU A 177 -7.36 9.37 27.85
N PRO A 178 -7.86 10.27 28.72
CA PRO A 178 -7.95 11.69 28.36
C PRO A 178 -6.57 12.28 28.03
N GLY A 179 -6.46 12.98 26.91
CA GLY A 179 -5.22 13.58 26.44
C GLY A 179 -5.18 13.68 24.92
N ASP A 180 -3.99 13.87 24.38
CA ASP A 180 -3.78 13.86 22.95
C ASP A 180 -3.68 12.41 22.42
N VAL A 181 -4.06 12.24 21.17
CA VAL A 181 -4.05 10.95 20.47
C VAL A 181 -3.38 11.08 19.14
N ARG A 182 -2.85 9.96 18.64
CA ARG A 182 -2.33 9.82 17.29
C ARG A 182 -2.85 8.55 16.63
N LEU A 183 -2.71 8.50 15.32
CA LEU A 183 -3.02 7.29 14.58
C LEU A 183 -2.10 6.16 15.05
N ARG A 184 -2.63 4.96 15.18
CA ARG A 184 -1.83 3.76 15.48
C ARG A 184 -0.76 3.56 14.42
N PRO A 185 0.51 3.25 14.80
CA PRO A 185 1.61 3.06 13.84
C PRO A 185 1.42 1.92 12.84
N ASP A 186 0.55 0.95 13.17
CA ASP A 186 0.22 -0.20 12.33
C ASP A 186 -0.98 0.04 11.40
N ARG A 187 -1.51 1.27 11.37
CA ARG A 187 -2.63 1.68 10.51
C ARG A 187 -2.17 2.62 9.41
N SER A 188 -2.76 2.45 8.24
CA SER A 188 -2.61 3.38 7.12
C SER A 188 -3.95 4.04 6.85
N MET A 189 -3.97 5.36 6.89
CA MET A 189 -5.13 6.17 6.61
C MET A 189 -4.88 7.02 5.36
N THR A 190 -5.84 7.04 4.46
CA THR A 190 -5.82 7.88 3.27
C THR A 190 -7.08 8.73 3.22
N TRP A 191 -7.02 9.84 2.51
CA TRP A 191 -8.19 10.68 2.33
C TRP A 191 -8.20 11.36 0.96
N ILE A 192 -9.39 11.67 0.48
CA ILE A 192 -9.62 12.36 -0.78
C ILE A 192 -10.47 13.59 -0.53
N ARG A 193 -10.08 14.68 -1.18
CA ARG A 193 -10.92 15.87 -1.27
C ARG A 193 -11.92 15.74 -2.39
N HIS A 194 -13.19 15.96 -2.09
CA HIS A 194 -14.25 16.05 -3.08
C HIS A 194 -15.09 17.30 -2.77
N ASP A 195 -14.92 18.36 -3.55
CA ASP A 195 -15.55 19.67 -3.34
C ASP A 195 -15.33 20.23 -1.92
N HIS A 196 -16.38 20.31 -1.13
CA HIS A 196 -16.37 20.79 0.26
C HIS A 196 -16.35 19.66 1.30
N GLN A 197 -16.14 18.42 0.85
CA GLN A 197 -16.09 17.24 1.69
C GLN A 197 -14.71 16.59 1.65
N LEU A 198 -14.45 15.80 2.65
CA LEU A 198 -13.31 14.92 2.79
C LEU A 198 -13.83 13.50 2.99
N ALA A 199 -13.42 12.59 2.13
CA ALA A 199 -13.65 11.16 2.29
C ALA A 199 -12.38 10.53 2.86
N LEU A 200 -12.48 9.93 4.04
CA LEU A 200 -11.40 9.29 4.76
C LEU A 200 -11.57 7.77 4.66
N TYR A 201 -10.46 7.07 4.46
CA TYR A 201 -10.40 5.61 4.35
C TYR A 201 -9.33 5.06 5.29
N ILE A 202 -9.68 4.04 6.05
CA ILE A 202 -8.77 3.32 6.94
C ILE A 202 -9.24 1.88 7.08
N ALA A 203 -8.36 0.92 6.81
CA ALA A 203 -8.72 -0.50 6.72
C ALA A 203 -9.88 -0.68 5.71
N ASP A 204 -10.99 -1.28 6.15
CA ASP A 204 -12.19 -1.50 5.33
C ASP A 204 -13.31 -0.49 5.65
N GLU A 205 -12.99 0.58 6.41
CA GLU A 205 -13.94 1.57 6.88
C GLU A 205 -13.75 2.91 6.16
N SER A 206 -14.82 3.69 6.03
CA SER A 206 -14.76 5.03 5.44
C SER A 206 -15.67 6.01 6.16
N LEU A 207 -15.29 7.28 6.14
CA LEU A 207 -16.06 8.39 6.69
C LEU A 207 -16.08 9.54 5.67
N LEU A 208 -17.28 10.06 5.39
CA LEU A 208 -17.46 11.30 4.65
C LEU A 208 -17.78 12.43 5.62
N VAL A 209 -16.98 13.49 5.62
CA VAL A 209 -17.08 14.59 6.56
C VAL A 209 -16.82 15.94 5.86
N SER A 210 -17.15 17.07 6.47
CA SER A 210 -16.80 18.39 5.94
C SER A 210 -15.29 18.53 5.77
N TYR A 211 -14.87 19.20 4.68
CA TYR A 211 -13.45 19.49 4.42
C TYR A 211 -12.79 20.36 5.53
N GLU A 212 -13.57 20.97 6.41
CA GLU A 212 -13.03 21.68 7.59
C GLU A 212 -12.17 20.80 8.48
N ALA A 213 -12.39 19.46 8.49
CA ALA A 213 -11.58 18.51 9.24
C ALA A 213 -10.22 18.18 8.59
N HIS A 214 -9.88 18.78 7.43
CA HIS A 214 -8.68 18.39 6.66
C HIS A 214 -7.36 18.57 7.44
N ALA A 215 -7.23 19.63 8.22
CA ALA A 215 -6.00 19.90 8.96
C ALA A 215 -5.72 18.83 10.03
N LEU A 216 -6.73 18.47 10.81
CA LEU A 216 -6.65 17.37 11.80
C LEU A 216 -6.38 16.02 11.12
N THR A 217 -7.07 15.73 10.01
CA THR A 217 -6.87 14.49 9.25
C THR A 217 -5.44 14.39 8.71
N ALA A 218 -4.90 15.48 8.16
CA ALA A 218 -3.53 15.53 7.64
C ALA A 218 -2.49 15.35 8.76
N ALA A 219 -2.70 15.97 9.94
CA ALA A 219 -1.84 15.81 11.10
C ALA A 219 -1.80 14.34 11.57
N LEU A 220 -2.97 13.68 11.66
CA LEU A 220 -3.06 12.26 12.00
C LEU A 220 -2.33 11.38 10.98
N CYS A 221 -2.49 11.65 9.67
CA CYS A 221 -1.76 10.94 8.61
C CYS A 221 -0.23 11.14 8.70
N ALA A 222 0.20 12.30 9.19
CA ALA A 222 1.62 12.58 9.44
C ALA A 222 2.17 11.93 10.73
N GLY A 223 1.30 11.25 11.50
CA GLY A 223 1.66 10.65 12.80
C GLY A 223 1.76 11.67 13.93
N GLU A 224 1.23 12.88 13.73
CA GLU A 224 1.21 13.92 14.76
C GLU A 224 0.12 13.65 15.79
N ALA A 225 0.37 14.09 17.01
CA ALA A 225 -0.62 14.05 18.10
C ALA A 225 -1.66 15.15 17.91
N VAL A 226 -2.92 14.81 18.15
CA VAL A 226 -4.07 15.74 18.09
C VAL A 226 -4.94 15.60 19.33
N SER A 227 -5.68 16.67 19.66
CA SER A 227 -6.61 16.63 20.80
C SER A 227 -7.77 15.68 20.54
N GLN A 228 -8.13 14.87 21.54
CA GLN A 228 -9.35 14.07 21.52
C GLN A 228 -10.64 14.93 21.55
N GLN A 229 -10.53 16.20 21.91
CA GLN A 229 -11.65 17.12 22.01
C GLN A 229 -11.38 18.36 21.13
N PRO A 230 -11.40 18.19 19.78
CA PRO A 230 -11.25 19.34 18.90
C PRO A 230 -12.45 20.27 19.02
N THR A 231 -12.27 21.51 18.55
CA THR A 231 -13.29 22.55 18.70
C THR A 231 -14.38 22.51 17.63
N SER A 232 -14.12 21.88 16.50
CA SER A 232 -15.07 21.81 15.39
C SER A 232 -15.82 20.47 15.37
N ALA A 233 -17.10 20.49 15.02
CA ALA A 233 -17.90 19.28 14.90
C ALA A 233 -17.41 18.31 13.83
N PRO A 234 -16.92 18.72 12.64
CA PRO A 234 -16.32 17.82 11.67
C PRO A 234 -15.06 17.11 12.18
N GLU A 235 -14.19 17.80 12.89
CA GLU A 235 -13.00 17.19 13.49
C GLU A 235 -13.39 16.18 14.58
N GLN A 236 -14.42 16.47 15.40
CA GLN A 236 -14.93 15.53 16.38
C GLN A 236 -15.47 14.25 15.73
N GLN A 237 -16.15 14.36 14.58
CA GLN A 237 -16.62 13.20 13.81
C GLN A 237 -15.45 12.30 13.38
N VAL A 238 -14.32 12.88 12.98
CA VAL A 238 -13.11 12.10 12.62
C VAL A 238 -12.56 11.37 13.86
N ILE A 239 -12.43 12.06 15.00
CA ILE A 239 -11.95 11.44 16.24
C ILE A 239 -12.88 10.32 16.71
N ASP A 240 -14.20 10.55 16.70
CA ASP A 240 -15.19 9.54 17.10
C ASP A 240 -15.14 8.30 16.21
N PHE A 241 -15.06 8.50 14.89
CA PHE A 241 -14.93 7.42 13.91
C PHE A 241 -13.67 6.59 14.15
N LEU A 242 -12.52 7.24 14.26
CA LEU A 242 -11.24 6.54 14.46
C LEU A 242 -11.15 5.85 15.83
N SER A 243 -11.77 6.44 16.86
CA SER A 243 -11.86 5.84 18.19
C SER A 243 -12.75 4.59 18.17
N ALA A 244 -13.91 4.65 17.52
CA ALA A 244 -14.84 3.52 17.39
C ALA A 244 -14.20 2.34 16.64
N GLY A 245 -13.39 2.60 15.61
CA GLY A 245 -12.66 1.60 14.84
C GLY A 245 -11.36 1.12 15.49
N ASN A 246 -11.03 1.57 16.72
CA ASN A 246 -9.78 1.21 17.40
C ASN A 246 -8.52 1.59 16.63
N HIS A 247 -8.55 2.76 15.98
CA HIS A 247 -7.47 3.25 15.12
C HIS A 247 -6.53 4.26 15.80
N LEU A 248 -6.84 4.68 17.03
CA LEU A 248 -6.06 5.65 17.78
C LEU A 248 -5.32 5.02 18.97
N VAL A 249 -4.22 5.68 19.37
CA VAL A 249 -3.49 5.44 20.64
C VAL A 249 -3.24 6.77 21.33
N ASN A 250 -3.03 6.75 22.64
CA ASN A 250 -2.57 7.93 23.35
C ASN A 250 -1.17 8.32 22.88
N ASP A 251 -0.90 9.61 22.88
CA ASP A 251 0.45 10.14 22.70
C ASP A 251 1.12 10.17 24.07
N ASP A 252 2.13 9.32 24.28
CA ASP A 252 2.89 9.15 25.53
C ASP A 252 4.05 10.13 25.63
#